data_e4f80d954159f074e4dfb8eb839763dd
#
_entry.id   e4f80d954159f074e4dfb8eb839763dd
#
_cell.length_a   1.000
_cell.length_b   1.000
_cell.length_c   1.000
_cell.angle_alpha   90.00
_cell.angle_beta   90.00
_cell.angle_gamma   90.00
#
_symmetry.space_group_name_H-M   'P 1'
#
loop_
_entity.id
_entity.type
_entity.pdbx_description
1 polymer ?
#
loop_
_entity_poly.entity_id
_entity_poly.type
_entity_poly.pdbx_seq_one_letter_code
_entity_poly.pdbx_strand_id
1 'polypeptide(L)'
;VNMQISPKIGDIIRPQIVAGNVPDFISMNDNDSTGLISSMVKEHALMDLSDVFEEGGIDDDTPLKDQVIDGLLDSAKCSPYGDGKIYIAPFDASPMGLVYNKTLFEENGWETPVTWDDFFELGDKAKEKGIALFTYQGIYPGYLESMLWPALASATGIDNMKAVASYTPGSLSSDEALKVFQNMAKIG
;
A
#
# COMPACT_ATOMS: atom_id res chain seq x y z
N VAL A 1 29.96 -4.52 -2.14
CA VAL A 1 28.66 -4.75 -1.50
C VAL A 1 28.35 -6.23 -1.56
N ASN A 2 28.10 -6.84 -0.40
CA ASN A 2 27.60 -8.24 -0.33
C ASN A 2 26.09 -8.19 -0.29
N MET A 3 25.44 -8.66 -1.36
CA MET A 3 24.00 -8.63 -1.49
C MET A 3 23.40 -10.01 -1.23
N GLN A 4 22.40 -10.09 -0.39
CA GLN A 4 21.64 -11.30 -0.12
C GLN A 4 20.18 -11.07 -0.58
N ILE A 5 19.69 -11.87 -1.51
CA ILE A 5 18.36 -11.69 -2.14
C ILE A 5 17.53 -12.95 -1.91
N SER A 6 16.31 -12.75 -1.42
CA SER A 6 15.33 -13.83 -1.26
C SER A 6 13.91 -13.27 -1.24
N PRO A 7 12.91 -13.98 -1.80
CA PRO A 7 11.50 -13.62 -1.63
C PRO A 7 11.02 -13.65 -0.18
N LYS A 8 11.77 -14.32 0.70
CA LYS A 8 11.51 -14.38 2.15
C LYS A 8 12.77 -13.94 2.91
N ILE A 9 13.28 -12.78 2.55
CA ILE A 9 14.54 -12.26 3.13
C ILE A 9 14.45 -12.11 4.65
N GLY A 10 13.30 -11.76 5.20
CA GLY A 10 13.08 -11.62 6.63
C GLY A 10 13.34 -12.93 7.41
N ASP A 11 12.99 -14.07 6.86
CA ASP A 11 13.27 -15.39 7.48
C ASP A 11 14.77 -15.69 7.55
N ILE A 12 15.53 -15.18 6.56
CA ILE A 12 16.99 -15.37 6.47
C ILE A 12 17.71 -14.39 7.40
N ILE A 13 17.29 -13.15 7.45
CA ILE A 13 17.96 -12.09 8.22
C ILE A 13 17.66 -12.20 9.72
N ARG A 14 16.45 -12.62 10.12
CA ARG A 14 16.08 -12.71 11.54
C ARG A 14 17.08 -13.51 12.38
N PRO A 15 17.50 -14.73 12.01
CA PRO A 15 18.52 -15.47 12.75
C PRO A 15 19.89 -14.75 12.78
N GLN A 16 20.24 -14.02 11.72
CA GLN A 16 21.49 -13.27 11.66
C GLN A 16 21.47 -12.10 12.66
N ILE A 17 20.37 -11.35 12.72
CA ILE A 17 20.17 -10.26 13.71
C ILE A 17 20.28 -10.82 15.13
N VAL A 18 19.61 -11.93 15.41
CA VAL A 18 19.67 -12.59 16.75
C VAL A 18 21.10 -13.02 17.11
N ALA A 19 21.89 -13.43 16.12
CA ALA A 19 23.30 -13.79 16.29
C ALA A 19 24.25 -12.58 16.36
N GLY A 20 23.74 -11.34 16.27
CA GLY A 20 24.54 -10.12 16.27
C GLY A 20 25.15 -9.73 14.90
N ASN A 21 24.81 -10.45 13.85
CA ASN A 21 25.24 -10.16 12.48
C ASN A 21 24.17 -9.33 11.76
N VAL A 22 24.08 -8.05 12.12
CA VAL A 22 23.08 -7.12 11.57
C VAL A 22 23.55 -6.63 10.20
N PRO A 23 22.71 -6.70 9.13
CA PRO A 23 23.05 -6.07 7.85
C PRO A 23 23.07 -4.55 7.98
N ASP A 24 23.91 -3.90 7.18
CA ASP A 24 23.97 -2.42 7.12
C ASP A 24 22.69 -1.82 6.53
N PHE A 25 22.03 -2.52 5.61
CA PHE A 25 20.83 -2.07 4.93
C PHE A 25 19.88 -3.24 4.64
N ILE A 26 18.60 -3.05 4.89
CA ILE A 26 17.53 -4.02 4.60
C ILE A 26 16.49 -3.36 3.71
N SER A 27 16.27 -3.89 2.49
CA SER A 27 15.19 -3.46 1.61
C SER A 27 14.11 -4.54 1.59
N MET A 28 12.88 -4.17 1.95
CA MET A 28 11.74 -5.08 2.03
C MET A 28 10.47 -4.37 1.61
N ASN A 29 9.49 -5.12 1.11
CA ASN A 29 8.15 -4.59 0.90
C ASN A 29 7.46 -4.32 2.24
N ASP A 30 6.61 -3.33 2.28
CA ASP A 30 5.83 -2.94 3.46
C ASP A 30 4.83 -4.01 3.94
N ASN A 31 4.41 -4.90 3.04
CA ASN A 31 3.56 -6.05 3.31
C ASN A 31 4.35 -7.35 3.55
N ASP A 32 5.58 -7.24 4.09
CA ASP A 32 6.42 -8.40 4.39
C ASP A 32 5.71 -9.45 5.24
N SER A 33 5.49 -10.63 4.64
CA SER A 33 4.79 -11.75 5.28
C SER A 33 5.61 -12.42 6.39
N THR A 34 6.92 -12.12 6.52
CA THR A 34 7.77 -12.68 7.57
C THR A 34 7.60 -11.97 8.91
N GLY A 35 6.99 -10.77 8.91
CA GLY A 35 6.78 -9.94 10.08
C GLY A 35 8.08 -9.39 10.71
N LEU A 36 9.18 -9.34 9.94
CA LEU A 36 10.45 -8.82 10.44
C LEU A 36 10.35 -7.35 10.79
N ILE A 37 9.81 -6.52 9.86
CA ILE A 37 9.66 -5.07 10.06
C ILE A 37 8.82 -4.80 11.33
N SER A 38 7.68 -5.46 11.47
CA SER A 38 6.80 -5.31 12.64
C SER A 38 7.49 -5.68 13.95
N SER A 39 8.35 -6.71 13.95
CA SER A 39 9.16 -7.07 15.11
C SER A 39 10.18 -6.00 15.44
N MET A 40 10.92 -5.51 14.44
CA MET A 40 11.94 -4.47 14.64
C MET A 40 11.32 -3.16 15.16
N VAL A 41 10.15 -2.77 14.63
CA VAL A 41 9.39 -1.62 15.15
C VAL A 41 9.01 -1.83 16.62
N LYS A 42 8.42 -2.99 16.96
CA LYS A 42 8.00 -3.31 18.33
C LYS A 42 9.16 -3.31 19.33
N GLU A 43 10.33 -3.73 18.89
CA GLU A 43 11.54 -3.83 19.71
C GLU A 43 12.38 -2.55 19.73
N HIS A 44 11.94 -1.47 19.03
CA HIS A 44 12.68 -0.23 18.85
C HIS A 44 14.11 -0.47 18.30
N ALA A 45 14.23 -1.40 17.36
CA ALA A 45 15.50 -1.84 16.77
C ALA A 45 15.87 -1.09 15.49
N LEU A 46 15.08 -0.08 15.09
CA LEU A 46 15.33 0.73 13.89
C LEU A 46 16.19 1.95 14.24
N MET A 47 17.10 2.30 13.33
CA MET A 47 17.92 3.49 13.43
C MET A 47 17.12 4.74 13.05
N ASP A 48 17.30 5.83 13.78
CA ASP A 48 16.81 7.16 13.40
C ASP A 48 17.56 7.65 12.16
N LEU A 49 16.82 7.91 11.08
CA LEU A 49 17.33 8.36 9.79
C LEU A 49 17.05 9.84 9.54
N SER A 50 16.51 10.58 10.52
CA SER A 50 16.07 11.96 10.32
C SER A 50 17.18 12.86 9.80
N ASP A 51 18.40 12.74 10.35
CA ASP A 51 19.56 13.52 9.92
C ASP A 51 19.92 13.25 8.45
N VAL A 52 19.77 11.99 7.98
CA VAL A 52 20.03 11.62 6.58
C VAL A 52 19.05 12.32 5.63
N PHE A 53 17.80 12.48 6.06
CA PHE A 53 16.77 13.15 5.25
C PHE A 53 16.92 14.69 5.23
N GLU A 54 17.69 15.27 6.13
CA GLU A 54 18.06 16.69 6.10
C GLU A 54 19.24 16.97 5.13
N GLU A 55 20.00 15.95 4.73
CA GLU A 55 21.12 16.09 3.81
C GLU A 55 20.65 16.15 2.36
N GLY A 56 21.42 16.79 1.51
CA GLY A 56 21.19 16.85 0.06
C GLY A 56 21.39 15.49 -0.62
N GLY A 57 20.72 15.32 -1.75
CA GLY A 57 20.88 14.14 -2.60
C GLY A 57 22.28 14.10 -3.26
N ILE A 58 22.58 12.96 -3.91
CA ILE A 58 23.86 12.76 -4.63
C ILE A 58 23.97 13.70 -5.85
N ASP A 59 22.83 14.00 -6.48
CA ASP A 59 22.78 14.75 -7.74
C ASP A 59 22.63 16.26 -7.54
N ASP A 60 22.11 16.69 -6.39
CA ASP A 60 21.93 18.09 -6.04
C ASP A 60 21.91 18.28 -4.51
N ASP A 61 21.93 19.55 -4.05
CA ASP A 61 21.92 19.90 -2.64
C ASP A 61 20.50 19.97 -2.03
N THR A 62 19.45 19.56 -2.76
CA THR A 62 18.09 19.55 -2.25
C THR A 62 17.97 18.47 -1.16
N PRO A 63 17.51 18.81 0.06
CA PRO A 63 17.31 17.82 1.12
C PRO A 63 16.45 16.64 0.65
N LEU A 64 16.82 15.43 1.04
CA LEU A 64 16.07 14.21 0.62
C LEU A 64 14.60 14.27 1.02
N LYS A 65 14.28 14.86 2.16
CA LYS A 65 12.89 15.05 2.60
C LYS A 65 12.05 15.86 1.62
N ASP A 66 12.65 16.84 0.94
CA ASP A 66 11.96 17.72 -0.02
C ASP A 66 11.80 17.05 -1.41
N GLN A 67 12.43 15.90 -1.62
CA GLN A 67 12.31 15.07 -2.82
C GLN A 67 11.24 13.96 -2.68
N VAL A 68 10.71 13.78 -1.48
CA VAL A 68 9.69 12.76 -1.17
C VAL A 68 8.30 13.39 -1.27
N ILE A 69 7.32 12.61 -1.69
CA ILE A 69 5.91 13.03 -1.77
C ILE A 69 5.44 13.53 -0.40
N ASP A 70 4.78 14.68 -0.38
CA ASP A 70 4.27 15.31 0.84
C ASP A 70 3.44 14.34 1.70
N GLY A 71 3.69 14.32 3.00
CA GLY A 71 2.99 13.49 3.97
C GLY A 71 3.42 12.02 4.01
N LEU A 72 4.29 11.57 3.12
CA LEU A 72 4.75 10.17 3.15
C LEU A 72 5.68 9.91 4.34
N LEU A 73 6.62 10.82 4.62
CA LEU A 73 7.56 10.69 5.74
C LEU A 73 6.86 10.75 7.11
N ASP A 74 5.75 11.49 7.21
CA ASP A 74 4.93 11.58 8.44
C ASP A 74 3.99 10.37 8.62
N SER A 75 3.95 9.48 7.65
CA SER A 75 3.10 8.29 7.73
C SER A 75 3.57 7.35 8.84
N ALA A 76 2.64 6.58 9.42
CA ALA A 76 2.97 5.53 10.38
C ALA A 76 3.92 4.45 9.81
N LYS A 77 4.10 4.39 8.49
CA LYS A 77 5.05 3.49 7.84
C LYS A 77 6.48 4.01 7.97
N CYS A 78 6.71 5.30 7.76
CA CYS A 78 8.05 5.91 7.85
C CYS A 78 8.38 6.37 9.28
N SER A 79 7.38 6.83 10.04
CA SER A 79 7.48 7.31 11.43
C SER A 79 6.62 6.43 12.38
N PRO A 80 7.01 5.17 12.61
CA PRO A 80 6.16 4.19 13.31
C PRO A 80 5.96 4.47 14.79
N TYR A 81 6.80 5.32 15.40
CA TYR A 81 6.72 5.62 16.83
C TYR A 81 5.92 6.91 17.14
N GLY A 82 5.51 7.66 16.11
CA GLY A 82 4.73 8.89 16.29
C GLY A 82 5.49 10.04 16.97
N ASP A 83 6.81 9.99 16.97
CA ASP A 83 7.72 10.98 17.56
C ASP A 83 8.22 12.02 16.54
N GLY A 84 7.73 11.97 15.30
CA GLY A 84 8.11 12.86 14.21
C GLY A 84 9.46 12.55 13.58
N LYS A 85 10.06 11.40 13.90
CA LYS A 85 11.34 10.97 13.35
C LYS A 85 11.14 9.90 12.28
N ILE A 86 12.11 9.80 11.36
CA ILE A 86 12.08 8.87 10.24
C ILE A 86 12.93 7.64 10.59
N TYR A 87 12.32 6.45 10.53
CA TYR A 87 12.97 5.18 10.82
C TYR A 87 12.96 4.20 9.66
N ILE A 88 12.04 4.38 8.72
CA ILE A 88 11.92 3.56 7.52
C ILE A 88 11.94 4.50 6.32
N ALA A 89 12.99 4.39 5.50
CA ALA A 89 13.12 5.17 4.28
C ALA A 89 12.19 4.58 3.19
N PRO A 90 11.32 5.39 2.56
CA PRO A 90 10.57 4.94 1.40
C PRO A 90 11.50 4.82 0.19
N PHE A 91 11.42 3.69 -0.54
CA PHE A 91 12.19 3.47 -1.76
C PHE A 91 11.37 3.83 -3.00
N ASP A 92 10.11 3.43 -3.01
CA ASP A 92 9.14 3.73 -4.06
C ASP A 92 7.74 3.93 -3.49
N ALA A 93 6.88 4.53 -4.30
CA ALA A 93 5.45 4.62 -4.02
C ALA A 93 4.68 4.32 -5.31
N SER A 94 3.82 3.32 -5.28
CA SER A 94 2.99 2.95 -6.42
C SER A 94 1.54 3.36 -6.18
N PRO A 95 0.95 4.20 -7.05
CA PRO A 95 -0.47 4.51 -6.96
C PRO A 95 -1.30 3.26 -7.27
N MET A 96 -2.34 3.03 -6.48
CA MET A 96 -3.31 1.97 -6.71
C MET A 96 -4.51 2.51 -7.48
N GLY A 97 -5.04 1.69 -8.39
CA GLY A 97 -6.22 2.07 -9.16
C GLY A 97 -6.64 1.02 -10.17
N LEU A 98 -7.75 1.28 -10.82
CA LEU A 98 -8.26 0.46 -11.91
C LEU A 98 -7.67 0.93 -13.23
N VAL A 99 -7.23 -0.02 -14.04
CA VAL A 99 -6.77 0.22 -15.41
C VAL A 99 -7.76 -0.43 -16.37
N TYR A 100 -8.14 0.27 -17.43
CA TYR A 100 -9.06 -0.25 -18.43
C TYR A 100 -8.50 -0.18 -19.85
N ASN A 101 -8.98 -1.06 -20.72
CA ASN A 101 -8.63 -1.05 -22.13
C ASN A 101 -9.49 -0.02 -22.85
N LYS A 102 -8.88 1.13 -23.16
CA LYS A 102 -9.56 2.27 -23.82
C LYS A 102 -10.16 1.88 -25.18
N THR A 103 -9.42 1.13 -25.99
CA THR A 103 -9.89 0.68 -27.33
C THR A 103 -11.13 -0.21 -27.19
N LEU A 104 -11.13 -1.15 -26.25
CA LEU A 104 -12.27 -2.01 -25.98
C LEU A 104 -13.51 -1.20 -25.58
N PHE A 105 -13.34 -0.16 -24.76
CA PHE A 105 -14.43 0.73 -24.36
C PHE A 105 -14.99 1.51 -25.54
N GLU A 106 -14.12 2.09 -26.36
CA GLU A 106 -14.50 2.84 -27.59
C GLU A 106 -15.26 1.95 -28.59
N GLU A 107 -14.76 0.75 -28.87
CA GLU A 107 -15.38 -0.22 -29.79
C GLU A 107 -16.78 -0.66 -29.33
N ASN A 108 -17.02 -0.68 -28.03
CA ASN A 108 -18.31 -1.11 -27.46
C ASN A 108 -19.22 0.06 -27.04
N GLY A 109 -18.77 1.31 -27.20
CA GLY A 109 -19.49 2.50 -26.74
C GLY A 109 -19.68 2.51 -25.22
N TRP A 110 -18.72 1.97 -24.46
CA TRP A 110 -18.75 1.96 -23.01
C TRP A 110 -18.11 3.21 -22.44
N GLU A 111 -18.69 3.73 -21.38
CA GLU A 111 -18.15 4.83 -20.61
C GLU A 111 -17.49 4.31 -19.32
N THR A 112 -16.52 5.06 -18.79
CA THR A 112 -15.91 4.74 -17.50
C THR A 112 -16.94 4.94 -16.39
N PRO A 113 -17.16 3.94 -15.51
CA PRO A 113 -18.14 4.03 -14.44
C PRO A 113 -17.73 5.09 -13.41
N VAL A 114 -18.68 5.87 -12.94
CA VAL A 114 -18.50 6.90 -11.91
C VAL A 114 -19.00 6.40 -10.55
N THR A 115 -20.01 5.54 -10.56
CA THR A 115 -20.62 4.97 -9.36
C THR A 115 -20.47 3.44 -9.32
N TRP A 116 -20.74 2.83 -8.18
CA TRP A 116 -20.81 1.38 -8.07
C TRP A 116 -21.92 0.77 -8.92
N ASP A 117 -23.03 1.46 -9.06
CA ASP A 117 -24.15 0.98 -9.90
C ASP A 117 -23.74 0.99 -11.37
N ASP A 118 -23.09 2.06 -11.87
CA ASP A 118 -22.52 2.11 -13.22
C ASP A 118 -21.49 0.99 -13.44
N PHE A 119 -20.66 0.70 -12.43
CA PHE A 119 -19.66 -0.35 -12.49
C PHE A 119 -20.31 -1.73 -12.67
N PHE A 120 -21.36 -2.02 -11.92
CA PHE A 120 -22.10 -3.29 -12.06
C PHE A 120 -22.90 -3.38 -13.35
N GLU A 121 -23.54 -2.29 -13.81
CA GLU A 121 -24.19 -2.24 -15.12
C GLU A 121 -23.22 -2.50 -16.26
N LEU A 122 -22.02 -1.92 -16.19
CA LEU A 122 -20.95 -2.21 -17.15
C LEU A 122 -20.56 -3.69 -17.10
N GLY A 123 -20.55 -4.28 -15.91
CA GLY A 123 -20.33 -5.72 -15.72
C GLY A 123 -21.32 -6.59 -16.44
N ASP A 124 -22.60 -6.27 -16.36
CA ASP A 124 -23.65 -6.99 -17.06
C ASP A 124 -23.51 -6.88 -18.59
N LYS A 125 -23.22 -5.68 -19.12
CA LYS A 125 -22.94 -5.44 -20.54
C LYS A 125 -21.70 -6.21 -21.03
N ALA A 126 -20.63 -6.25 -20.21
CA ALA A 126 -19.43 -7.01 -20.55
C ALA A 126 -19.70 -8.52 -20.57
N LYS A 127 -20.45 -9.02 -19.60
CA LYS A 127 -20.85 -10.43 -19.49
C LYS A 127 -21.64 -10.92 -20.71
N GLU A 128 -22.54 -10.10 -21.26
CA GLU A 128 -23.25 -10.40 -22.52
C GLU A 128 -22.33 -10.67 -23.69
N LYS A 129 -21.12 -10.09 -23.67
CA LYS A 129 -20.07 -10.29 -24.67
C LYS A 129 -19.03 -11.35 -24.27
N GLY A 130 -19.25 -12.06 -23.16
CA GLY A 130 -18.30 -13.05 -22.64
C GLY A 130 -17.02 -12.46 -22.05
N ILE A 131 -17.06 -11.18 -21.66
CA ILE A 131 -15.93 -10.45 -21.06
C ILE A 131 -16.15 -10.34 -19.57
N ALA A 132 -15.13 -10.64 -18.76
CA ALA A 132 -15.17 -10.41 -17.32
C ALA A 132 -15.10 -8.90 -17.04
N LEU A 133 -15.97 -8.41 -16.13
CA LEU A 133 -15.97 -7.02 -15.69
C LEU A 133 -14.62 -6.61 -15.12
N PHE A 134 -14.01 -7.49 -14.36
CA PHE A 134 -12.83 -7.21 -13.57
C PHE A 134 -11.94 -8.45 -13.51
N THR A 135 -10.64 -8.24 -13.60
CA THR A 135 -9.65 -9.30 -13.44
C THR A 135 -8.57 -8.86 -12.47
N TYR A 136 -8.15 -9.76 -11.63
CA TYR A 136 -7.00 -9.58 -10.74
C TYR A 136 -6.23 -10.90 -10.61
N GLN A 137 -5.01 -10.82 -10.10
CA GLN A 137 -4.17 -12.00 -9.96
C GLN A 137 -4.57 -12.80 -8.70
N GLY A 138 -5.47 -13.77 -8.85
CA GLY A 138 -6.08 -14.50 -7.74
C GLY A 138 -5.11 -15.35 -6.91
N ILE A 139 -3.92 -15.69 -7.44
CA ILE A 139 -2.85 -16.35 -6.65
C ILE A 139 -2.33 -15.45 -5.53
N TYR A 140 -2.49 -14.15 -5.67
CA TYR A 140 -2.18 -13.15 -4.65
C TYR A 140 -3.43 -12.36 -4.31
N PRO A 141 -4.28 -12.87 -3.39
CA PRO A 141 -5.58 -12.24 -3.09
C PRO A 141 -5.46 -10.79 -2.58
N GLY A 142 -4.31 -10.41 -2.04
CA GLY A 142 -4.00 -9.03 -1.66
C GLY A 142 -4.10 -8.01 -2.81
N TYR A 143 -4.02 -8.43 -4.08
CA TYR A 143 -4.25 -7.49 -5.19
C TYR A 143 -5.67 -6.92 -5.23
N LEU A 144 -6.66 -7.57 -4.63
CA LEU A 144 -8.01 -7.02 -4.49
C LEU A 144 -8.05 -5.80 -3.55
N GLU A 145 -7.09 -5.70 -2.65
CA GLU A 145 -6.92 -4.53 -1.78
C GLU A 145 -6.64 -3.25 -2.56
N SER A 146 -6.04 -3.36 -3.76
CA SER A 146 -5.84 -2.22 -4.66
C SER A 146 -7.15 -1.52 -5.08
N MET A 147 -8.28 -2.20 -4.96
CA MET A 147 -9.61 -1.63 -5.16
C MET A 147 -10.29 -1.29 -3.83
N LEU A 148 -10.10 -2.12 -2.80
CA LEU A 148 -10.73 -1.97 -1.49
C LEU A 148 -10.32 -0.66 -0.80
N TRP A 149 -9.01 -0.40 -0.70
CA TRP A 149 -8.52 0.78 0.04
C TRP A 149 -8.92 2.11 -0.58
N PRO A 150 -8.81 2.33 -1.91
CA PRO A 150 -9.35 3.53 -2.54
C PRO A 150 -10.87 3.68 -2.38
N ALA A 151 -11.62 2.57 -2.45
CA ALA A 151 -13.06 2.60 -2.24
C ALA A 151 -13.44 2.99 -0.80
N LEU A 152 -12.74 2.46 0.19
CA LEU A 152 -12.91 2.87 1.59
C LEU A 152 -12.55 4.34 1.79
N ALA A 153 -11.42 4.79 1.24
CA ALA A 153 -11.00 6.20 1.33
C ALA A 153 -12.03 7.14 0.72
N SER A 154 -12.60 6.78 -0.43
CA SER A 154 -13.67 7.54 -1.09
C SER A 154 -14.96 7.58 -0.27
N ALA A 155 -15.33 6.47 0.37
CA ALA A 155 -16.58 6.35 1.11
C ALA A 155 -16.50 6.97 2.52
N THR A 156 -15.37 6.83 3.21
CA THR A 156 -15.24 7.18 4.64
C THR A 156 -14.34 8.38 4.92
N GLY A 157 -13.63 8.86 3.91
CA GLY A 157 -12.70 9.99 4.01
C GLY A 157 -11.31 9.63 4.53
N ILE A 158 -10.35 10.54 4.24
CA ILE A 158 -8.93 10.30 4.54
C ILE A 158 -8.64 10.20 6.05
N ASP A 159 -9.35 10.95 6.88
CA ASP A 159 -9.14 10.92 8.33
C ASP A 159 -9.56 9.57 8.93
N ASN A 160 -10.64 8.96 8.41
CA ASN A 160 -11.00 7.60 8.81
C ASN A 160 -9.96 6.59 8.32
N MET A 161 -9.35 6.80 7.15
CA MET A 161 -8.28 5.93 6.66
C MET A 161 -7.03 5.97 7.56
N LYS A 162 -6.71 7.14 8.15
CA LYS A 162 -5.65 7.23 9.18
C LYS A 162 -6.01 6.40 10.41
N ALA A 163 -7.28 6.44 10.86
CA ALA A 163 -7.75 5.62 11.96
C ALA A 163 -7.70 4.11 11.64
N VAL A 164 -8.04 3.73 10.41
CA VAL A 164 -7.90 2.34 9.93
C VAL A 164 -6.43 1.90 9.94
N ALA A 165 -5.53 2.72 9.42
CA ALA A 165 -4.10 2.42 9.40
C ALA A 165 -3.48 2.31 10.80
N SER A 166 -4.07 3.00 11.80
CA SER A 166 -3.69 2.95 13.21
C SER A 166 -4.44 1.86 14.00
N TYR A 167 -5.19 1.00 13.34
CA TYR A 167 -6.01 -0.05 13.97
C TYR A 167 -6.97 0.47 15.04
N THR A 168 -7.49 1.68 14.87
CA THR A 168 -8.45 2.27 15.82
C THR A 168 -9.74 1.44 15.86
N PRO A 169 -10.19 0.96 17.02
CA PRO A 169 -11.41 0.18 17.13
C PRO A 169 -12.63 0.95 16.57
N GLY A 170 -13.42 0.28 15.75
CA GLY A 170 -14.63 0.86 15.15
C GLY A 170 -14.39 1.63 13.85
N SER A 171 -13.16 1.84 13.40
CA SER A 171 -12.86 2.59 12.16
C SER A 171 -13.46 1.97 10.88
N LEU A 172 -13.81 0.69 10.91
CA LEU A 172 -14.48 -0.01 9.81
C LEU A 172 -15.95 -0.34 10.10
N SER A 173 -16.55 0.25 11.14
CA SER A 173 -17.91 -0.12 11.61
C SER A 173 -18.99 0.84 11.13
N SER A 174 -18.68 1.80 10.24
CA SER A 174 -19.67 2.71 9.68
C SER A 174 -20.51 2.05 8.58
N ASP A 175 -21.70 2.59 8.30
CA ASP A 175 -22.57 2.12 7.22
C ASP A 175 -21.90 2.28 5.85
N GLU A 176 -21.12 3.34 5.66
CA GLU A 176 -20.35 3.59 4.43
C GLU A 176 -19.28 2.51 4.22
N ALA A 177 -18.53 2.16 5.26
CA ALA A 177 -17.55 1.08 5.20
C ALA A 177 -18.24 -0.27 4.91
N LEU A 178 -19.35 -0.56 5.60
CA LEU A 178 -20.15 -1.77 5.35
C LEU A 178 -20.59 -1.86 3.89
N LYS A 179 -21.05 -0.74 3.31
CA LYS A 179 -21.47 -0.70 1.91
C LYS A 179 -20.33 -1.03 0.95
N VAL A 180 -19.12 -0.54 1.23
CA VAL A 180 -17.93 -0.90 0.43
C VAL A 180 -17.67 -2.40 0.48
N PHE A 181 -17.69 -3.03 1.67
CA PHE A 181 -17.50 -4.47 1.80
C PHE A 181 -18.61 -5.28 1.08
N GLN A 182 -19.85 -4.82 1.13
CA GLN A 182 -20.95 -5.44 0.37
C GLN A 182 -20.72 -5.35 -1.14
N ASN A 183 -20.24 -4.22 -1.65
CA ASN A 183 -19.92 -4.08 -3.06
C ASN A 183 -18.73 -4.97 -3.46
N MET A 184 -17.69 -5.06 -2.62
CA MET A 184 -16.56 -5.96 -2.85
C MET A 184 -17.02 -7.44 -2.88
N ALA A 185 -17.88 -7.83 -1.97
CA ALA A 185 -18.45 -9.18 -1.94
C ALA A 185 -19.32 -9.51 -3.18
N LYS A 186 -19.87 -8.49 -3.85
CA LYS A 186 -20.65 -8.66 -5.08
C LYS A 186 -19.76 -8.89 -6.32
N ILE A 187 -18.49 -8.50 -6.26
CA ILE A 187 -17.52 -8.72 -7.35
C ILE A 187 -17.02 -10.17 -7.37
N GLY A 188 -16.83 -10.79 -6.22
CA GLY A 188 -16.38 -12.19 -6.06
C GLY A 188 -17.51 -13.15 -6.11
#